data_39578717e90e0905d53bada95893996c
#
_entry.id   39578717e90e0905d53bada95893996c
#
_cell.length_a   1.000
_cell.length_b   1.000
_cell.length_c   1.000
_cell.angle_alpha   90.00
_cell.angle_beta   90.00
_cell.angle_gamma   90.00
#
_symmetry.space_group_name_H-M   'P 1'
#
loop_
_entity.id
_entity.type
_entity.pdbx_description
1 polymer ?
#
loop_
_entity_poly.entity_id
_entity_poly.type
_entity_poly.pdbx_seq_one_letter_code
_entity_poly.pdbx_strand_id
1 'polypeptide(L)'
;MKVITKISELREEIKQWKREGKTIGLVPTMGFLHEGHASLLKKCREENDIAITSNFVNPTQFGPNEDLEAYPRDFKKDCDLCESIGIDVVFHPVPEEMYTDAHAYVSIDTLSDTLCGKSRPIHFKGVCTVVTKLFNIVTPDRAYFGEKDAQQLAIIKKMVKDLNFDIEIIGCPIVREKDGLAKSSRNTYLNPEERKAALCLSRSINRGKEVISIGSKVENVLKEMINVIEKEPLAKIDYVSIVGLEDMQPVETVEKDVLVAMAVYIGKTRLIDNFIYKVQ
;
A
#
# COMPACT_ATOMS: atom_id res chain seq x y z
N MET A 1 -5.35 -13.96 -20.61
CA MET A 1 -5.05 -12.61 -20.06
C MET A 1 -4.65 -11.65 -21.16
N LYS A 2 -5.12 -10.38 -21.17
CA LYS A 2 -4.68 -9.33 -22.11
C LYS A 2 -3.67 -8.42 -21.40
N VAL A 3 -2.65 -7.95 -22.15
CA VAL A 3 -1.78 -6.84 -21.72
C VAL A 3 -2.17 -5.61 -22.52
N ILE A 4 -2.57 -4.54 -21.84
CA ILE A 4 -3.03 -3.30 -22.46
C ILE A 4 -2.12 -2.16 -21.98
N THR A 5 -1.61 -1.35 -22.91
CA THR A 5 -0.72 -0.22 -22.62
C THR A 5 -1.34 1.14 -22.90
N LYS A 6 -2.45 1.17 -23.65
CA LYS A 6 -3.15 2.41 -24.03
C LYS A 6 -4.43 2.59 -23.25
N ILE A 7 -4.64 3.83 -22.74
CA ILE A 7 -5.86 4.20 -22.01
C ILE A 7 -7.09 4.03 -22.91
N SER A 8 -7.00 4.42 -24.18
CA SER A 8 -8.11 4.33 -25.14
C SER A 8 -8.56 2.90 -25.35
N GLU A 9 -7.62 1.95 -25.51
CA GLU A 9 -7.91 0.53 -25.69
C GLU A 9 -8.58 -0.06 -24.43
N LEU A 10 -8.03 0.22 -23.25
CA LEU A 10 -8.63 -0.25 -22.00
C LEU A 10 -10.06 0.28 -21.81
N ARG A 11 -10.30 1.56 -22.12
CA ARG A 11 -11.64 2.15 -22.03
C ARG A 11 -12.67 1.49 -22.95
N GLU A 12 -12.28 1.04 -24.14
CA GLU A 12 -13.19 0.32 -25.04
C GLU A 12 -13.61 -1.02 -24.44
N GLU A 13 -12.68 -1.80 -23.89
CA GLU A 13 -12.97 -3.05 -23.18
C GLU A 13 -13.91 -2.79 -21.97
N ILE A 14 -13.62 -1.79 -21.18
CA ILE A 14 -14.44 -1.41 -19.99
C ILE A 14 -15.87 -1.06 -20.41
N LYS A 15 -16.05 -0.26 -21.46
CA LYS A 15 -17.38 0.09 -21.98
C LYS A 15 -18.17 -1.13 -22.43
N GLN A 16 -17.50 -2.10 -23.07
CA GLN A 16 -18.14 -3.34 -23.47
C GLN A 16 -18.61 -4.15 -22.26
N TRP A 17 -17.72 -4.38 -21.26
CA TRP A 17 -18.08 -5.16 -20.08
C TRP A 17 -19.18 -4.51 -19.25
N LYS A 18 -19.19 -3.19 -19.13
CA LYS A 18 -20.27 -2.46 -18.46
C LYS A 18 -21.62 -2.59 -19.19
N ARG A 19 -21.63 -2.60 -20.53
CA ARG A 19 -22.86 -2.90 -21.30
C ARG A 19 -23.36 -4.31 -21.11
N GLU A 20 -22.45 -5.26 -20.83
CA GLU A 20 -22.76 -6.64 -20.50
C GLU A 20 -23.20 -6.83 -19.04
N GLY A 21 -23.22 -5.77 -18.24
CA GLY A 21 -23.58 -5.79 -16.82
C GLY A 21 -22.56 -6.46 -15.92
N LYS A 22 -21.27 -6.56 -16.35
CA LYS A 22 -20.21 -7.19 -15.58
C LYS A 22 -19.64 -6.26 -14.52
N THR A 23 -19.36 -6.83 -13.36
CA THR A 23 -18.63 -6.16 -12.27
C THR A 23 -17.14 -6.15 -12.55
N ILE A 24 -16.47 -5.05 -12.22
CA ILE A 24 -15.04 -4.82 -12.51
C ILE A 24 -14.29 -4.58 -11.21
N GLY A 25 -13.30 -5.41 -10.92
CA GLY A 25 -12.35 -5.24 -9.83
C GLY A 25 -11.02 -4.69 -10.32
N LEU A 26 -10.39 -3.83 -9.51
CA LEU A 26 -9.09 -3.24 -9.80
C LEU A 26 -8.10 -3.47 -8.66
N VAL A 27 -6.90 -3.93 -8.99
CA VAL A 27 -5.75 -4.00 -8.07
C VAL A 27 -4.64 -3.07 -8.57
N PRO A 28 -4.50 -1.85 -8.03
CA PRO A 28 -3.39 -0.96 -8.36
C PRO A 28 -2.07 -1.48 -7.80
N THR A 29 -1.06 -1.68 -8.66
CA THR A 29 0.29 -2.10 -8.26
C THR A 29 1.37 -1.32 -9.02
N MET A 30 2.58 -1.38 -8.49
CA MET A 30 3.77 -0.89 -9.19
C MET A 30 4.57 -2.01 -9.88
N GLY A 31 4.02 -3.23 -9.93
CA GLY A 31 4.74 -4.40 -10.42
C GLY A 31 5.67 -5.03 -9.40
N PHE A 32 6.55 -5.93 -9.87
CA PHE A 32 7.38 -6.80 -9.04
C PHE A 32 6.56 -7.56 -8.00
N LEU A 33 5.57 -8.28 -8.51
CA LEU A 33 4.52 -8.89 -7.71
C LEU A 33 5.07 -10.03 -6.83
N HIS A 34 4.53 -10.12 -5.62
CA HIS A 34 4.85 -11.15 -4.64
C HIS A 34 3.55 -11.68 -3.99
N GLU A 35 3.67 -12.63 -3.05
CA GLU A 35 2.51 -13.29 -2.41
C GLU A 35 1.52 -12.30 -1.77
N GLY A 36 2.00 -11.14 -1.29
CA GLY A 36 1.13 -10.07 -0.81
C GLY A 36 0.23 -9.52 -1.92
N HIS A 37 0.78 -9.24 -3.10
CA HIS A 37 -0.02 -8.83 -4.26
C HIS A 37 -0.91 -9.98 -4.76
N ALA A 38 -0.41 -11.21 -4.76
CA ALA A 38 -1.19 -12.38 -5.16
C ALA A 38 -2.47 -12.55 -4.31
N SER A 39 -2.43 -12.22 -3.00
CA SER A 39 -3.62 -12.27 -2.16
C SER A 39 -4.68 -11.24 -2.56
N LEU A 40 -4.28 -10.02 -2.97
CA LEU A 40 -5.17 -8.99 -3.50
C LEU A 40 -5.79 -9.44 -4.84
N LEU A 41 -4.95 -9.94 -5.74
CA LEU A 41 -5.37 -10.40 -7.07
C LEU A 41 -6.38 -11.55 -6.99
N LYS A 42 -6.14 -12.53 -6.11
CA LYS A 42 -7.08 -13.65 -5.88
C LYS A 42 -8.42 -13.14 -5.37
N LYS A 43 -8.42 -12.29 -4.34
CA LYS A 43 -9.64 -11.70 -3.79
C LYS A 43 -10.39 -10.88 -4.85
N CYS A 44 -9.69 -10.08 -5.66
CA CYS A 44 -10.27 -9.35 -6.77
C CYS A 44 -10.92 -10.29 -7.79
N ARG A 45 -10.26 -11.40 -8.16
CA ARG A 45 -10.80 -12.37 -9.12
C ARG A 45 -12.03 -13.10 -8.57
N GLU A 46 -12.04 -13.42 -7.29
CA GLU A 46 -13.14 -14.14 -6.63
C GLU A 46 -14.42 -13.30 -6.50
N GLU A 47 -14.27 -11.97 -6.39
CA GLU A 47 -15.38 -11.07 -6.07
C GLU A 47 -15.92 -10.29 -7.29
N ASN A 48 -15.32 -10.44 -8.49
CA ASN A 48 -15.72 -9.69 -9.68
C ASN A 48 -15.74 -10.56 -10.93
N ASP A 49 -16.57 -10.17 -11.91
CA ASP A 49 -16.62 -10.84 -13.23
C ASP A 49 -15.36 -10.56 -14.05
N ILE A 50 -14.81 -9.35 -13.93
CA ILE A 50 -13.59 -8.89 -14.59
C ILE A 50 -12.59 -8.43 -13.53
N ALA A 51 -11.39 -9.01 -13.54
CA ALA A 51 -10.29 -8.65 -12.67
C ALA A 51 -9.16 -7.96 -13.45
N ILE A 52 -8.85 -6.73 -13.07
CA ILE A 52 -7.82 -5.90 -13.72
C ILE A 52 -6.74 -5.57 -12.69
N THR A 53 -5.48 -5.70 -13.08
CA THR A 53 -4.39 -5.10 -12.31
C THR A 53 -3.70 -4.02 -13.12
N SER A 54 -3.30 -2.93 -12.48
CA SER A 54 -2.31 -2.03 -13.07
C SER A 54 -0.91 -2.44 -12.62
N ASN A 55 0.04 -2.42 -13.55
CA ASN A 55 1.46 -2.60 -13.30
C ASN A 55 2.16 -1.34 -13.79
N PHE A 56 2.26 -0.33 -12.91
CA PHE A 56 2.79 0.99 -13.28
C PHE A 56 3.62 1.59 -12.14
N VAL A 57 4.94 1.69 -12.36
CA VAL A 57 5.83 2.39 -11.43
C VAL A 57 5.59 3.90 -11.60
N ASN A 58 4.79 4.46 -10.69
CA ASN A 58 4.36 5.85 -10.77
C ASN A 58 5.49 6.81 -10.35
N PRO A 59 6.07 7.60 -11.25
CA PRO A 59 7.19 8.47 -10.91
C PRO A 59 6.82 9.59 -9.95
N THR A 60 5.56 10.05 -9.96
CA THR A 60 5.14 11.24 -9.20
C THR A 60 5.04 11.01 -7.69
N GLN A 61 5.10 9.76 -7.23
CA GLN A 61 5.06 9.42 -5.80
C GLN A 61 6.44 9.19 -5.16
N PHE A 62 7.51 9.35 -5.95
CA PHE A 62 8.89 9.23 -5.47
C PHE A 62 9.54 10.59 -5.35
N GLY A 63 10.17 10.82 -4.19
CA GLY A 63 11.01 12.00 -3.96
C GLY A 63 12.35 11.91 -4.70
N PRO A 64 13.09 13.02 -4.79
CA PRO A 64 14.39 13.07 -5.51
C PRO A 64 15.44 12.07 -5.00
N ASN A 65 15.35 11.64 -3.75
CA ASN A 65 16.30 10.74 -3.10
C ASN A 65 15.69 9.37 -2.80
N GLU A 66 14.58 9.03 -3.45
CA GLU A 66 13.93 7.74 -3.28
C GLU A 66 14.31 6.75 -4.38
N ASP A 67 13.90 5.49 -4.22
CA ASP A 67 14.34 4.33 -4.99
C ASP A 67 13.63 4.15 -6.35
N LEU A 68 13.21 5.22 -7.04
CA LEU A 68 12.47 5.12 -8.31
C LEU A 68 13.26 4.34 -9.38
N GLU A 69 14.52 4.67 -9.57
CA GLU A 69 15.37 4.00 -10.57
C GLU A 69 15.71 2.56 -10.18
N ALA A 70 15.98 2.36 -8.86
CA ALA A 70 16.32 1.07 -8.30
C ALA A 70 15.10 0.17 -8.05
N TYR A 71 13.87 0.71 -8.18
CA TYR A 71 12.65 -0.06 -7.92
C TYR A 71 12.60 -1.29 -8.82
N PRO A 72 12.47 -2.51 -8.27
CA PRO A 72 12.61 -3.74 -9.03
C PRO A 72 11.49 -3.90 -10.06
N ARG A 73 11.82 -4.47 -11.21
CA ARG A 73 10.90 -4.72 -12.32
C ARG A 73 11.16 -6.10 -12.92
N ASP A 74 10.10 -6.89 -13.02
CA ASP A 74 10.12 -8.18 -13.74
C ASP A 74 8.73 -8.41 -14.35
N PHE A 75 8.46 -7.70 -15.43
CA PHE A 75 7.13 -7.69 -16.05
C PHE A 75 6.69 -9.07 -16.52
N LYS A 76 7.64 -9.90 -17.01
CA LYS A 76 7.31 -11.26 -17.43
C LYS A 76 6.79 -12.10 -16.26
N LYS A 77 7.52 -12.09 -15.14
CA LYS A 77 7.12 -12.79 -13.91
C LYS A 77 5.80 -12.28 -13.35
N ASP A 78 5.55 -10.97 -13.45
CA ASP A 78 4.28 -10.36 -13.04
C ASP A 78 3.13 -10.88 -13.91
N CYS A 79 3.31 -10.95 -15.23
CA CYS A 79 2.32 -11.51 -16.15
C CYS A 79 2.07 -13.01 -15.88
N ASP A 80 3.12 -13.81 -15.68
CA ASP A 80 3.02 -15.23 -15.37
C ASP A 80 2.18 -15.45 -14.08
N LEU A 81 2.41 -14.62 -13.05
CA LEU A 81 1.62 -14.67 -11.81
C LEU A 81 0.16 -14.26 -12.04
N CYS A 82 -0.09 -13.16 -12.75
CA CYS A 82 -1.44 -12.69 -13.06
C CYS A 82 -2.24 -13.74 -13.86
N GLU A 83 -1.61 -14.36 -14.84
CA GLU A 83 -2.24 -15.42 -15.64
C GLU A 83 -2.57 -16.65 -14.81
N SER A 84 -1.67 -17.05 -13.89
CA SER A 84 -1.89 -18.19 -12.99
C SER A 84 -3.07 -17.99 -12.03
N ILE A 85 -3.42 -16.73 -11.72
CA ILE A 85 -4.55 -16.36 -10.85
C ILE A 85 -5.83 -16.17 -11.66
N GLY A 86 -5.74 -16.01 -12.98
CA GLY A 86 -6.89 -15.77 -13.84
C GLY A 86 -7.28 -14.28 -13.95
N ILE A 87 -6.30 -13.38 -13.86
CA ILE A 87 -6.52 -11.95 -14.14
C ILE A 87 -6.85 -11.75 -15.62
N ASP A 88 -7.85 -10.94 -15.92
CA ASP A 88 -8.29 -10.71 -17.31
C ASP A 88 -7.38 -9.72 -18.02
N VAL A 89 -6.97 -8.64 -17.33
CA VAL A 89 -6.13 -7.59 -17.90
C VAL A 89 -5.02 -7.16 -16.96
N VAL A 90 -3.82 -7.03 -17.52
CA VAL A 90 -2.71 -6.27 -16.95
C VAL A 90 -2.62 -4.94 -17.71
N PHE A 91 -2.96 -3.83 -17.05
CA PHE A 91 -2.77 -2.49 -17.59
C PHE A 91 -1.34 -2.02 -17.27
N HIS A 92 -0.53 -1.89 -18.31
CA HIS A 92 0.91 -1.54 -18.20
C HIS A 92 1.25 -0.33 -19.07
N PRO A 93 0.78 0.87 -18.69
CA PRO A 93 1.05 2.09 -19.45
C PRO A 93 2.49 2.57 -19.25
N VAL A 94 3.00 3.32 -20.21
CA VAL A 94 4.24 4.11 -20.05
C VAL A 94 3.94 5.44 -19.34
N PRO A 95 4.95 6.08 -18.72
CA PRO A 95 4.74 7.36 -18.03
C PRO A 95 4.09 8.44 -18.89
N GLU A 96 4.44 8.52 -20.17
CA GLU A 96 3.90 9.50 -21.12
C GLU A 96 2.42 9.28 -21.42
N GLU A 97 1.93 8.05 -21.34
CA GLU A 97 0.49 7.73 -21.47
C GLU A 97 -0.29 8.24 -20.23
N MET A 98 0.34 8.17 -19.05
CA MET A 98 -0.29 8.62 -17.81
C MET A 98 -0.13 10.11 -17.54
N TYR A 99 0.99 10.72 -17.96
CA TYR A 99 1.35 12.09 -17.58
C TYR A 99 1.91 12.88 -18.78
N THR A 100 1.06 13.19 -19.76
CA THR A 100 1.41 14.13 -20.82
C THR A 100 1.09 15.54 -20.33
N ASP A 101 2.12 16.36 -20.10
CA ASP A 101 2.01 17.76 -19.66
C ASP A 101 0.99 17.96 -18.50
N ALA A 102 1.18 17.19 -17.41
CA ALA A 102 0.20 17.12 -16.33
C ALA A 102 0.27 18.32 -15.40
N HIS A 103 -0.84 19.05 -15.27
CA HIS A 103 -1.02 20.20 -14.37
C HIS A 103 -2.06 19.96 -13.27
N ALA A 104 -2.86 18.90 -13.36
CA ALA A 104 -3.87 18.56 -12.37
C ALA A 104 -3.39 17.46 -11.43
N TYR A 105 -3.57 17.68 -10.13
CA TYR A 105 -3.18 16.75 -9.07
C TYR A 105 -4.29 16.62 -8.05
N VAL A 106 -4.28 15.49 -7.32
CA VAL A 106 -5.16 15.25 -6.16
C VAL A 106 -4.30 15.14 -4.91
N SER A 107 -4.68 15.87 -3.87
CA SER A 107 -4.04 15.80 -2.55
C SER A 107 -5.08 15.61 -1.46
N ILE A 108 -4.66 15.05 -0.34
CA ILE A 108 -5.47 14.93 0.87
C ILE A 108 -4.71 15.62 2.00
N ASP A 109 -5.37 16.54 2.66
CA ASP A 109 -4.83 17.23 3.84
C ASP A 109 -5.05 16.40 5.12
N THR A 110 -4.35 16.71 6.18
CA THR A 110 -4.47 16.10 7.51
C THR A 110 -4.00 14.65 7.59
N LEU A 111 -4.63 13.71 6.85
CA LEU A 111 -4.24 12.30 6.88
C LEU A 111 -2.84 12.05 6.29
N SER A 112 -2.35 12.95 5.45
CA SER A 112 -1.02 12.89 4.84
C SER A 112 0.06 13.59 5.68
N ASP A 113 -0.28 14.26 6.79
CA ASP A 113 0.67 15.12 7.52
C ASP A 113 1.49 14.36 8.58
N THR A 114 1.14 13.11 8.83
CA THR A 114 1.76 12.24 9.84
C THR A 114 2.44 11.03 9.19
N LEU A 115 3.12 10.21 9.98
CA LEU A 115 3.68 8.91 9.57
C LEU A 115 4.52 9.02 8.28
N CYS A 116 4.19 8.18 7.27
CA CYS A 116 4.87 8.21 5.97
C CYS A 116 4.76 9.55 5.25
N GLY A 117 3.64 10.27 5.39
CA GLY A 117 3.47 11.56 4.73
C GLY A 117 4.40 12.63 5.26
N LYS A 118 4.68 12.62 6.59
CA LYS A 118 5.68 13.51 7.20
C LYS A 118 7.09 13.25 6.67
N SER A 119 7.48 11.98 6.52
CA SER A 119 8.80 11.60 6.01
C SER A 119 8.93 11.73 4.49
N ARG A 120 7.79 11.71 3.77
CA ARG A 120 7.70 11.69 2.30
C ARG A 120 6.65 12.69 1.80
N PRO A 121 6.92 14.00 1.84
CA PRO A 121 5.90 15.06 1.65
C PRO A 121 5.14 15.04 0.31
N ILE A 122 5.75 14.53 -0.76
CA ILE A 122 5.12 14.47 -2.09
C ILE A 122 4.43 13.14 -2.37
N HIS A 123 4.69 12.12 -1.53
CA HIS A 123 4.28 10.74 -1.78
C HIS A 123 2.77 10.60 -1.98
N PHE A 124 1.98 11.05 -1.01
CA PHE A 124 0.52 10.86 -1.07
C PHE A 124 -0.16 11.72 -2.14
N LYS A 125 0.39 12.88 -2.50
CA LYS A 125 -0.06 13.63 -3.67
C LYS A 125 0.11 12.82 -4.95
N GLY A 126 1.25 12.14 -5.11
CA GLY A 126 1.49 11.22 -6.23
C GLY A 126 0.55 10.02 -6.21
N VAL A 127 0.36 9.38 -5.03
CA VAL A 127 -0.55 8.24 -4.87
C VAL A 127 -2.00 8.62 -5.18
N CYS A 128 -2.54 9.68 -4.56
CA CYS A 128 -3.91 10.13 -4.81
C CYS A 128 -4.13 10.46 -6.29
N THR A 129 -3.15 11.10 -6.93
CA THR A 129 -3.25 11.46 -8.35
C THR A 129 -3.29 10.22 -9.24
N VAL A 130 -2.37 9.26 -9.07
CA VAL A 130 -2.34 8.05 -9.92
C VAL A 130 -3.56 7.18 -9.69
N VAL A 131 -4.00 7.02 -8.43
CA VAL A 131 -5.17 6.20 -8.09
C VAL A 131 -6.45 6.84 -8.66
N THR A 132 -6.61 8.16 -8.55
CA THR A 132 -7.71 8.88 -9.19
C THR A 132 -7.72 8.69 -10.71
N LYS A 133 -6.55 8.75 -11.37
CA LYS A 133 -6.45 8.48 -12.81
C LYS A 133 -6.87 7.05 -13.13
N LEU A 134 -6.40 6.07 -12.38
CA LEU A 134 -6.77 4.67 -12.57
C LEU A 134 -8.28 4.45 -12.36
N PHE A 135 -8.88 5.08 -11.34
CA PHE A 135 -10.32 5.02 -11.11
C PHE A 135 -11.11 5.62 -12.28
N ASN A 136 -10.67 6.76 -12.83
CA ASN A 136 -11.30 7.39 -14.00
C ASN A 136 -11.07 6.61 -15.31
N ILE A 137 -10.01 5.81 -15.41
CA ILE A 137 -9.72 4.98 -16.59
C ILE A 137 -10.53 3.70 -16.54
N VAL A 138 -10.51 2.99 -15.39
CA VAL A 138 -11.09 1.66 -15.21
C VAL A 138 -12.55 1.74 -14.75
N THR A 139 -12.93 2.79 -14.06
CA THR A 139 -14.26 2.92 -13.41
C THR A 139 -14.70 1.62 -12.72
N PRO A 140 -13.89 1.09 -11.78
CA PRO A 140 -14.15 -0.20 -11.17
C PRO A 140 -15.30 -0.13 -10.17
N ASP A 141 -15.99 -1.25 -9.92
CA ASP A 141 -16.96 -1.38 -8.83
C ASP A 141 -16.23 -1.58 -7.49
N ARG A 142 -15.09 -2.28 -7.50
CA ARG A 142 -14.26 -2.53 -6.32
C ARG A 142 -12.78 -2.32 -6.62
N ALA A 143 -12.06 -1.76 -5.64
CA ALA A 143 -10.60 -1.62 -5.72
C ALA A 143 -9.92 -2.16 -4.44
N TYR A 144 -8.84 -2.92 -4.61
CA TYR A 144 -8.21 -3.71 -3.56
C TYR A 144 -6.84 -3.15 -3.19
N PHE A 145 -6.63 -2.92 -1.90
CA PHE A 145 -5.39 -2.36 -1.36
C PHE A 145 -4.91 -3.14 -0.15
N GLY A 146 -3.59 -3.27 0.01
CA GLY A 146 -3.01 -3.98 1.16
C GLY A 146 -3.04 -3.14 2.44
N GLU A 147 -3.45 -3.74 3.56
CA GLU A 147 -3.41 -3.13 4.90
C GLU A 147 -1.98 -2.90 5.40
N LYS A 148 -0.97 -3.46 4.73
CA LYS A 148 0.43 -3.14 5.01
C LYS A 148 0.73 -1.66 4.82
N ASP A 149 0.15 -1.04 3.82
CA ASP A 149 0.24 0.39 3.55
C ASP A 149 -0.99 1.11 4.13
N ALA A 150 -1.19 0.95 5.45
CA ALA A 150 -2.42 1.32 6.16
C ALA A 150 -2.77 2.81 6.02
N GLN A 151 -1.79 3.72 6.10
CA GLN A 151 -2.03 5.14 5.89
C GLN A 151 -2.50 5.41 4.45
N GLN A 152 -1.91 4.75 3.45
CA GLN A 152 -2.36 4.84 2.06
C GLN A 152 -3.81 4.37 1.92
N LEU A 153 -4.16 3.24 2.54
CA LEU A 153 -5.54 2.72 2.50
C LEU A 153 -6.53 3.71 3.11
N ALA A 154 -6.19 4.32 4.25
CA ALA A 154 -7.03 5.33 4.89
C ALA A 154 -7.22 6.58 4.02
N ILE A 155 -6.12 7.07 3.44
CA ILE A 155 -6.14 8.22 2.51
C ILE A 155 -7.00 7.93 1.28
N ILE A 156 -6.88 6.74 0.67
CA ILE A 156 -7.67 6.35 -0.49
C ILE A 156 -9.15 6.24 -0.14
N LYS A 157 -9.50 5.63 1.01
CA LYS A 157 -10.89 5.58 1.49
C LYS A 157 -11.46 6.98 1.68
N LYS A 158 -10.69 7.88 2.29
CA LYS A 158 -11.10 9.28 2.49
C LYS A 158 -11.30 9.99 1.15
N MET A 159 -10.35 9.84 0.21
CA MET A 159 -10.44 10.41 -1.13
C MET A 159 -11.68 9.94 -1.89
N VAL A 160 -11.98 8.64 -1.84
CA VAL A 160 -13.18 8.07 -2.48
C VAL A 160 -14.45 8.67 -1.88
N LYS A 161 -14.52 8.78 -0.55
CA LYS A 161 -15.66 9.37 0.14
C LYS A 161 -15.83 10.86 -0.20
N ASP A 162 -14.76 11.64 -0.12
CA ASP A 162 -14.83 13.10 -0.29
C ASP A 162 -15.06 13.54 -1.74
N LEU A 163 -14.55 12.76 -2.70
CA LEU A 163 -14.73 13.01 -4.12
C LEU A 163 -15.95 12.28 -4.72
N ASN A 164 -16.75 11.61 -3.87
CA ASN A 164 -17.95 10.87 -4.27
C ASN A 164 -17.73 9.84 -5.39
N PHE A 165 -16.61 9.13 -5.35
CA PHE A 165 -16.42 7.99 -6.26
C PHE A 165 -17.39 6.85 -5.87
N ASP A 166 -18.06 6.31 -6.86
CA ASP A 166 -18.91 5.11 -6.71
C ASP A 166 -18.06 3.84 -6.82
N ILE A 167 -17.18 3.64 -5.82
CA ILE A 167 -16.20 2.54 -5.77
C ILE A 167 -16.09 2.03 -4.33
N GLU A 168 -16.24 0.73 -4.14
CA GLU A 168 -15.96 0.10 -2.85
C GLU A 168 -14.46 -0.14 -2.68
N ILE A 169 -13.85 0.39 -1.59
CA ILE A 169 -12.43 0.18 -1.28
C ILE A 169 -12.26 -0.95 -0.27
N ILE A 170 -11.61 -2.02 -0.72
CA ILE A 170 -11.42 -3.25 0.05
C ILE A 170 -9.98 -3.31 0.57
N GLY A 171 -9.83 -3.35 1.91
CA GLY A 171 -8.56 -3.66 2.57
C GLY A 171 -8.30 -5.15 2.57
N CYS A 172 -7.06 -5.55 2.25
CA CYS A 172 -6.63 -6.93 2.30
C CYS A 172 -5.54 -7.11 3.37
N PRO A 173 -5.62 -8.17 4.21
CA PRO A 173 -4.71 -8.39 5.31
C PRO A 173 -3.24 -8.46 4.91
N ILE A 174 -2.35 -8.10 5.85
CA ILE A 174 -0.90 -8.18 5.65
C ILE A 174 -0.48 -9.64 5.47
N VAL A 175 0.13 -9.96 4.35
CA VAL A 175 0.79 -11.24 4.12
C VAL A 175 2.21 -11.17 4.69
N ARG A 176 2.59 -12.19 5.47
CA ARG A 176 3.90 -12.28 6.12
C ARG A 176 4.68 -13.49 5.61
N GLU A 177 5.99 -13.40 5.67
CA GLU A 177 6.87 -14.54 5.52
C GLU A 177 6.75 -15.49 6.73
N LYS A 178 7.25 -16.72 6.61
CA LYS A 178 7.14 -17.73 7.66
C LYS A 178 7.72 -17.29 9.02
N ASP A 179 8.69 -16.40 9.00
CA ASP A 179 9.35 -15.83 10.19
C ASP A 179 8.70 -14.52 10.69
N GLY A 180 7.59 -14.11 10.08
CA GLY A 180 6.76 -12.97 10.50
C GLY A 180 7.05 -11.65 9.80
N LEU A 181 8.12 -11.54 8.99
CA LEU A 181 8.40 -10.30 8.25
C LEU A 181 7.27 -10.01 7.24
N ALA A 182 6.76 -8.78 7.22
CA ALA A 182 5.77 -8.36 6.24
C ALA A 182 6.35 -8.45 4.81
N LYS A 183 5.58 -9.05 3.88
CA LYS A 183 5.99 -9.14 2.46
C LYS A 183 6.10 -7.77 1.84
N SER A 184 7.22 -7.52 1.17
CA SER A 184 7.52 -6.28 0.46
C SER A 184 8.46 -6.53 -0.71
N SER A 185 8.27 -5.82 -1.82
CA SER A 185 9.23 -5.82 -2.93
C SER A 185 10.61 -5.35 -2.47
N ARG A 186 10.68 -4.45 -1.47
CA ARG A 186 11.93 -3.96 -0.90
C ARG A 186 12.69 -4.99 -0.06
N ASN A 187 12.07 -6.11 0.34
CA ASN A 187 12.79 -7.18 1.04
C ASN A 187 13.92 -7.77 0.18
N THR A 188 13.83 -7.66 -1.15
CA THR A 188 14.86 -8.13 -2.09
C THR A 188 16.14 -7.28 -2.06
N TYR A 189 16.11 -6.10 -1.49
CA TYR A 189 17.30 -5.24 -1.33
C TYR A 189 18.22 -5.69 -0.17
N LEU A 190 17.66 -6.47 0.78
CA LEU A 190 18.35 -6.87 1.99
C LEU A 190 19.37 -7.97 1.71
N ASN A 191 20.60 -7.76 2.14
CA ASN A 191 21.57 -8.85 2.24
C ASN A 191 21.19 -9.83 3.37
N PRO A 192 21.85 -11.02 3.51
CA PRO A 192 21.46 -12.01 4.50
C PRO A 192 21.50 -11.53 5.96
N GLU A 193 22.40 -10.60 6.32
CA GLU A 193 22.49 -10.01 7.66
C GLU A 193 21.34 -9.02 7.88
N GLU A 194 21.14 -8.11 6.94
CA GLU A 194 20.01 -7.16 6.96
C GLU A 194 18.66 -7.88 6.97
N ARG A 195 18.53 -9.01 6.23
CA ARG A 195 17.29 -9.80 6.23
C ARG A 195 16.98 -10.39 7.62
N LYS A 196 17.99 -10.80 8.38
CA LYS A 196 17.82 -11.25 9.78
C LYS A 196 17.48 -10.08 10.69
N ALA A 197 18.18 -8.97 10.54
CA ALA A 197 17.96 -7.75 11.28
C ALA A 197 16.52 -7.22 11.11
N ALA A 198 15.95 -7.30 9.89
CA ALA A 198 14.60 -6.86 9.58
C ALA A 198 13.50 -7.53 10.43
N LEU A 199 13.77 -8.67 11.02
CA LEU A 199 12.85 -9.34 11.95
C LEU A 199 12.59 -8.52 13.23
N CYS A 200 13.40 -7.50 13.53
CA CYS A 200 13.12 -6.59 14.64
C CYS A 200 11.77 -5.88 14.48
N LEU A 201 11.32 -5.61 13.22
CA LEU A 201 10.01 -5.02 12.96
C LEU A 201 8.89 -5.93 13.44
N SER A 202 8.86 -7.19 12.99
CA SER A 202 7.81 -8.13 13.38
C SER A 202 7.83 -8.45 14.87
N ARG A 203 9.04 -8.55 15.49
CA ARG A 203 9.16 -8.69 16.95
C ARG A 203 8.60 -7.48 17.70
N SER A 204 8.87 -6.27 17.22
CA SER A 204 8.33 -5.04 17.80
C SER A 204 6.80 -4.95 17.65
N ILE A 205 6.24 -5.33 16.49
CA ILE A 205 4.79 -5.43 16.29
C ILE A 205 4.16 -6.41 17.29
N ASN A 206 4.75 -7.60 17.48
CA ASN A 206 4.23 -8.58 18.44
C ASN A 206 4.31 -8.02 19.86
N ARG A 207 5.41 -7.37 20.23
CA ARG A 207 5.52 -6.72 21.55
C ARG A 207 4.45 -5.65 21.75
N GLY A 208 4.20 -4.81 20.73
CA GLY A 208 3.13 -3.82 20.77
C GLY A 208 1.75 -4.45 21.03
N LYS A 209 1.44 -5.55 20.33
CA LYS A 209 0.18 -6.30 20.50
C LYS A 209 0.02 -6.91 21.91
N GLU A 210 1.12 -7.31 22.55
CA GLU A 210 1.11 -7.88 23.90
C GLU A 210 0.83 -6.83 24.98
N VAL A 211 1.29 -5.60 24.80
CA VAL A 211 1.27 -4.57 25.85
C VAL A 211 0.16 -3.53 25.68
N ILE A 212 -0.46 -3.43 24.51
CA ILE A 212 -1.52 -2.48 24.23
C ILE A 212 -2.85 -2.98 24.81
N SER A 213 -3.56 -2.09 25.46
CA SER A 213 -4.93 -2.30 25.94
C SER A 213 -5.70 -0.97 25.96
N ILE A 214 -7.02 -1.03 26.12
CA ILE A 214 -7.81 0.19 26.36
C ILE A 214 -7.28 0.91 27.61
N GLY A 215 -7.15 2.23 27.56
CA GLY A 215 -6.58 3.06 28.62
C GLY A 215 -5.05 3.07 28.67
N SER A 216 -4.34 2.32 27.81
CA SER A 216 -2.87 2.37 27.76
C SER A 216 -2.38 3.77 27.41
N LYS A 217 -1.38 4.26 28.14
CA LYS A 217 -0.61 5.44 27.74
C LYS A 217 0.23 5.07 26.51
N VAL A 218 0.08 5.84 25.44
CA VAL A 218 0.78 5.59 24.16
C VAL A 218 2.29 5.55 24.34
N GLU A 219 2.85 6.46 25.16
CA GLU A 219 4.29 6.51 25.43
C GLU A 219 4.85 5.19 25.97
N ASN A 220 4.09 4.48 26.81
CA ASN A 220 4.52 3.21 27.40
C ASN A 220 4.55 2.09 26.35
N VAL A 221 3.54 2.02 25.48
CA VAL A 221 3.49 1.05 24.37
C VAL A 221 4.62 1.31 23.39
N LEU A 222 4.82 2.58 23.00
CA LEU A 222 5.89 2.97 22.09
C LEU A 222 7.28 2.65 22.66
N LYS A 223 7.51 2.90 23.94
CA LYS A 223 8.76 2.58 24.62
C LYS A 223 9.09 1.08 24.53
N GLU A 224 8.13 0.22 24.80
CA GLU A 224 8.32 -1.23 24.67
C GLU A 224 8.66 -1.65 23.23
N MET A 225 7.99 -1.08 22.25
CA MET A 225 8.23 -1.35 20.83
C MET A 225 9.60 -0.85 20.37
N ILE A 226 9.96 0.36 20.74
CA ILE A 226 11.24 1.00 20.40
C ILE A 226 12.39 0.20 21.01
N ASN A 227 12.30 -0.21 22.29
CA ASN A 227 13.30 -1.03 22.96
C ASN A 227 13.62 -2.36 22.23
N VAL A 228 12.64 -2.92 21.51
CA VAL A 228 12.86 -4.12 20.70
C VAL A 228 13.69 -3.81 19.46
N ILE A 229 13.41 -2.68 18.80
CA ILE A 229 14.11 -2.27 17.57
C ILE A 229 15.54 -1.84 17.87
N GLU A 230 15.77 -1.07 18.95
CA GLU A 230 17.08 -0.52 19.32
C GLU A 230 18.11 -1.58 19.72
N LYS A 231 17.67 -2.82 20.01
CA LYS A 231 18.58 -3.97 20.21
C LYS A 231 19.21 -4.45 18.90
N GLU A 232 18.72 -3.98 17.75
CA GLU A 232 19.24 -4.37 16.44
C GLU A 232 20.17 -3.25 15.89
N PRO A 233 21.49 -3.50 15.84
CA PRO A 233 22.46 -2.47 15.45
C PRO A 233 22.29 -1.95 14.02
N LEU A 234 21.70 -2.74 13.11
CA LEU A 234 21.46 -2.36 11.71
C LEU A 234 20.16 -1.58 11.54
N ALA A 235 19.37 -1.42 12.62
CA ALA A 235 18.07 -0.74 12.55
C ALA A 235 18.23 0.74 12.91
N LYS A 236 17.63 1.61 12.09
CA LYS A 236 17.45 3.04 12.38
C LYS A 236 15.99 3.41 12.25
N ILE A 237 15.39 3.80 13.35
CA ILE A 237 13.96 4.18 13.39
C ILE A 237 13.76 5.48 12.59
N ASP A 238 12.82 5.47 11.66
CA ASP A 238 12.26 6.68 11.05
C ASP A 238 11.10 7.18 11.92
N TYR A 239 10.13 6.31 12.20
CA TYR A 239 9.11 6.53 13.22
C TYR A 239 8.58 5.21 13.80
N VAL A 240 8.10 5.26 15.05
CA VAL A 240 7.15 4.32 15.67
C VAL A 240 6.06 5.18 16.28
N SER A 241 4.81 4.96 15.92
CA SER A 241 3.72 5.87 16.29
C SER A 241 2.40 5.14 16.47
N ILE A 242 1.55 5.70 17.32
CA ILE A 242 0.16 5.29 17.49
C ILE A 242 -0.71 6.49 17.15
N VAL A 243 -1.61 6.29 16.20
CA VAL A 243 -2.53 7.33 15.71
C VAL A 243 -3.97 6.82 15.72
N GLY A 244 -4.93 7.73 15.80
CA GLY A 244 -6.34 7.37 15.60
C GLY A 244 -6.55 6.77 14.21
N LEU A 245 -7.35 5.71 14.13
CA LEU A 245 -7.54 4.98 12.87
C LEU A 245 -8.26 5.80 11.79
N GLU A 246 -9.16 6.70 12.19
CA GLU A 246 -9.97 7.49 11.26
C GLU A 246 -9.27 8.77 10.79
N ASP A 247 -8.57 9.45 11.72
CA ASP A 247 -8.00 10.79 11.50
C ASP A 247 -6.48 10.80 11.28
N MET A 248 -5.82 9.67 11.50
CA MET A 248 -4.36 9.52 11.42
C MET A 248 -3.59 10.52 12.30
N GLN A 249 -4.25 11.09 13.33
CA GLN A 249 -3.62 12.02 14.25
C GLN A 249 -3.11 11.33 15.51
N PRO A 250 -2.00 11.81 16.10
CA PRO A 250 -1.46 11.26 17.33
C PRO A 250 -2.49 11.24 18.46
N VAL A 251 -2.46 10.21 19.29
CA VAL A 251 -3.26 10.09 20.50
C VAL A 251 -2.35 9.92 21.73
N GLU A 252 -2.80 10.35 22.90
CA GLU A 252 -2.03 10.21 24.16
C GLU A 252 -2.39 8.93 24.91
N THR A 253 -3.65 8.51 24.78
CA THR A 253 -4.20 7.33 25.43
C THR A 253 -5.03 6.54 24.43
N VAL A 254 -5.04 5.23 24.55
CA VAL A 254 -5.79 4.32 23.67
C VAL A 254 -7.23 4.24 24.15
N GLU A 255 -8.11 5.11 23.65
CA GLU A 255 -9.53 5.19 23.99
C GLU A 255 -10.46 4.91 22.80
N LYS A 256 -9.92 4.83 21.60
CA LYS A 256 -10.61 4.55 20.34
C LYS A 256 -9.76 3.59 19.49
N ASP A 257 -10.30 3.14 18.38
CA ASP A 257 -9.54 2.35 17.40
C ASP A 257 -8.29 3.11 16.95
N VAL A 258 -7.14 2.43 16.99
CA VAL A 258 -5.85 3.04 16.66
C VAL A 258 -5.08 2.19 15.65
N LEU A 259 -4.31 2.87 14.82
CA LEU A 259 -3.25 2.30 14.01
C LEU A 259 -1.93 2.43 14.76
N VAL A 260 -1.27 1.31 15.00
CA VAL A 260 0.10 1.24 15.50
C VAL A 260 1.00 0.98 14.29
N ALA A 261 1.84 1.94 13.92
CA ALA A 261 2.62 1.89 12.69
C ALA A 261 4.08 2.27 12.93
N MET A 262 4.96 1.66 12.13
CA MET A 262 6.37 1.97 12.16
C MET A 262 6.98 2.03 10.76
N ALA A 263 8.05 2.81 10.64
CA ALA A 263 8.99 2.75 9.56
C ALA A 263 10.41 2.69 10.13
N VAL A 264 11.19 1.73 9.64
CA VAL A 264 12.55 1.46 10.13
C VAL A 264 13.46 1.24 8.93
N TYR A 265 14.59 1.90 8.91
CA TYR A 265 15.67 1.60 7.98
C TYR A 265 16.47 0.41 8.51
N ILE A 266 16.68 -0.60 7.68
CA ILE A 266 17.65 -1.67 7.88
C ILE A 266 18.75 -1.44 6.86
N GLY A 267 19.92 -1.03 7.33
CA GLY A 267 20.93 -0.45 6.44
C GLY A 267 20.35 0.74 5.67
N LYS A 268 20.25 0.63 4.35
CA LYS A 268 19.67 1.66 3.47
C LYS A 268 18.19 1.41 3.13
N THR A 269 17.66 0.24 3.44
CA THR A 269 16.32 -0.18 3.03
C THR A 269 15.29 0.25 4.06
N ARG A 270 14.35 1.10 3.66
CA ARG A 270 13.22 1.52 4.48
C ARG A 270 12.09 0.49 4.42
N LEU A 271 11.79 -0.12 5.56
CA LEU A 271 10.71 -1.09 5.73
C LEU A 271 9.61 -0.50 6.61
N ILE A 272 8.37 -0.91 6.38
CA ILE A 272 7.21 -0.53 7.19
C ILE A 272 6.47 -1.77 7.68
N ASP A 273 5.84 -1.63 8.85
CA ASP A 273 4.93 -2.62 9.40
C ASP A 273 3.90 -1.92 10.29
N ASN A 274 2.77 -2.59 10.53
CA ASN A 274 1.70 -2.04 11.36
C ASN A 274 0.75 -3.13 11.89
N PHE A 275 -0.12 -2.71 12.80
CA PHE A 275 -1.35 -3.42 13.16
C PHE A 275 -2.42 -2.42 13.63
N ILE A 276 -3.67 -2.84 13.53
CA ILE A 276 -4.81 -2.10 14.06
C ILE A 276 -5.19 -2.71 15.41
N TYR A 277 -5.33 -1.88 16.44
CA TYR A 277 -5.96 -2.24 17.70
C TYR A 277 -7.37 -1.67 17.73
N LYS A 278 -8.38 -2.56 17.88
CA LYS A 278 -9.78 -2.18 17.98
C LYS A 278 -10.21 -2.21 19.43
N VAL A 279 -10.81 -1.13 19.87
CA VAL A 279 -11.47 -1.03 21.18
C VAL A 279 -12.82 -1.75 21.06
N GLN A 280 -12.95 -2.87 21.78
CA GLN A 280 -14.20 -3.65 21.84
C GLN A 280 -15.18 -3.05 22.83
#